data_ada9fd5b0e5af9c59f91451bff2e60bb
#
_entry.id   ada9fd5b0e5af9c59f91451bff2e60bb
#
_cell.length_a   1.000
_cell.length_b   1.000
_cell.length_c   1.000
_cell.angle_alpha   90.00
_cell.angle_beta   90.00
_cell.angle_gamma   90.00
#
_symmetry.space_group_name_H-M   'P 1'
#
loop_
_entity.id
_entity.type
_entity.pdbx_description
1 polymer ?
#
loop_
_entity_poly.entity_id
_entity_poly.type
_entity_poly.pdbx_seq_one_letter_code
_entity_poly.pdbx_strand_id
1 'polypeptide(L)'
;MIRLFTVLLFMTSLMFSEEVEFKAFKTDPFYTMNYDKNTTGIVRHLKVYKAPRWVAKITVRNGKTVYFSSPKSMFEFYHRPGKWFDVGVKSERDFSQIVVTDYETLKPINAETSFFVYGSRATSPAGDDLVPLATKEAAQKFSDQYSGKRILKFNEVPDALIKLLNGRI
;
A
#
# COMPACT_ATOMS: atom_id res chain seq x y z
N MET A 1 59.07 -23.42 -38.20
CA MET A 1 58.34 -22.14 -38.27
C MET A 1 56.92 -22.38 -37.76
N ILE A 2 56.69 -22.12 -36.52
CA ILE A 2 55.40 -22.32 -35.85
C ILE A 2 54.71 -20.94 -35.78
N ARG A 3 53.60 -20.78 -36.48
CA ARG A 3 52.78 -19.58 -36.40
C ARG A 3 51.84 -19.67 -35.21
N LEU A 4 52.07 -18.81 -34.24
CA LEU A 4 51.24 -18.61 -33.07
C LEU A 4 50.00 -17.79 -33.49
N PHE A 5 48.80 -18.43 -33.44
CA PHE A 5 47.51 -17.77 -33.56
C PHE A 5 47.05 -17.26 -32.20
N THR A 6 47.16 -15.98 -32.00
CA THR A 6 46.59 -15.31 -30.82
C THR A 6 45.09 -15.11 -31.03
N VAL A 7 44.27 -15.89 -30.37
CA VAL A 7 42.81 -15.68 -30.34
C VAL A 7 42.52 -14.62 -29.31
N LEU A 8 42.11 -13.44 -29.76
CA LEU A 8 41.65 -12.35 -28.93
C LEU A 8 40.19 -12.61 -28.58
N LEU A 9 39.97 -13.08 -27.32
CA LEU A 9 38.63 -13.32 -26.78
C LEU A 9 38.02 -11.96 -26.39
N PHE A 10 37.14 -11.43 -27.21
CA PHE A 10 36.29 -10.28 -26.88
C PHE A 10 35.23 -10.74 -25.90
N MET A 11 35.43 -10.46 -24.61
CA MET A 11 34.39 -10.55 -23.60
C MET A 11 33.47 -9.34 -23.73
N THR A 12 32.39 -9.49 -24.49
CA THR A 12 31.26 -8.54 -24.43
C THR A 12 30.51 -8.81 -23.13
N SER A 13 30.75 -7.96 -22.13
CA SER A 13 29.88 -7.91 -20.94
C SER A 13 28.50 -7.39 -21.37
N LEU A 14 27.57 -8.32 -21.55
CA LEU A 14 26.15 -8.00 -21.61
C LEU A 14 25.76 -7.44 -20.23
N MET A 15 25.67 -6.13 -20.13
CA MET A 15 24.97 -5.48 -19.05
C MET A 15 23.49 -5.87 -19.18
N PHE A 16 23.09 -6.91 -18.48
CA PHE A 16 21.68 -7.17 -18.21
C PHE A 16 21.20 -6.01 -17.33
N SER A 17 20.58 -5.03 -17.93
CA SER A 17 19.65 -4.16 -17.26
C SER A 17 18.52 -5.06 -16.79
N GLU A 18 18.52 -5.43 -15.52
CA GLU A 18 17.35 -5.98 -14.87
C GLU A 18 16.26 -4.91 -14.91
N GLU A 19 15.49 -4.91 -15.98
CA GLU A 19 14.15 -4.31 -15.95
C GLU A 19 13.41 -5.04 -14.84
N VAL A 20 13.23 -4.36 -13.71
CA VAL A 20 12.35 -4.84 -12.65
C VAL A 20 10.96 -4.90 -13.27
N GLU A 21 10.65 -6.05 -13.87
CA GLU A 21 9.32 -6.35 -14.37
C GLU A 21 8.38 -6.24 -13.17
N PHE A 22 7.57 -5.21 -13.18
CA PHE A 22 6.54 -4.99 -12.17
C PHE A 22 5.53 -6.13 -12.33
N LYS A 23 5.82 -7.28 -11.69
CA LYS A 23 4.93 -8.44 -11.71
C LYS A 23 3.61 -8.00 -11.14
N ALA A 24 2.61 -7.87 -12.02
CA ALA A 24 1.24 -7.72 -11.64
C ALA A 24 0.92 -8.81 -10.61
N PHE A 25 0.60 -8.39 -9.39
CA PHE A 25 0.33 -9.30 -8.27
C PHE A 25 -0.72 -10.31 -8.68
N LYS A 26 -0.48 -11.61 -8.38
CA LYS A 26 -1.51 -12.65 -8.49
C LYS A 26 -2.68 -12.23 -7.61
N THR A 27 -3.69 -11.69 -8.24
CA THR A 27 -4.89 -11.14 -7.61
C THR A 27 -5.69 -12.27 -6.98
N ASP A 28 -6.07 -12.11 -5.71
CA ASP A 28 -7.30 -12.72 -5.22
C ASP A 28 -8.41 -12.24 -6.18
N PRO A 29 -9.21 -13.15 -6.81
CA PRO A 29 -10.22 -12.77 -7.79
C PRO A 29 -11.24 -11.76 -7.25
N PHE A 30 -11.35 -11.60 -5.94
CA PHE A 30 -12.26 -10.68 -5.26
C PHE A 30 -11.65 -9.29 -4.98
N TYR A 31 -10.32 -9.21 -4.74
CA TYR A 31 -9.66 -7.95 -4.41
C TYR A 31 -8.53 -7.67 -5.38
N THR A 32 -8.60 -6.52 -6.04
CA THR A 32 -7.59 -6.09 -7.00
C THR A 32 -6.97 -4.76 -6.57
N MET A 33 -5.71 -4.54 -6.92
CA MET A 33 -4.99 -3.30 -6.66
C MET A 33 -4.32 -2.84 -7.97
N ASN A 34 -5.17 -2.50 -8.96
CA ASN A 34 -4.70 -2.12 -10.28
C ASN A 34 -4.43 -0.61 -10.32
N TYR A 35 -3.17 -0.23 -10.42
CA TYR A 35 -2.72 1.15 -10.60
C TYR A 35 -1.51 1.19 -11.53
N ASP A 36 -1.24 2.35 -12.11
CA ASP A 36 -0.11 2.62 -12.98
C ASP A 36 0.87 3.65 -12.36
N LYS A 37 1.91 4.01 -13.10
CA LYS A 37 2.90 5.03 -12.68
C LYS A 37 2.30 6.43 -12.54
N ASN A 38 1.14 6.70 -13.15
CA ASN A 38 0.47 7.99 -13.11
C ASN A 38 -0.51 8.09 -11.94
N THR A 39 -0.94 6.96 -11.37
CA THR A 39 -1.89 6.91 -10.27
C THR A 39 -1.36 7.68 -9.04
N THR A 40 -2.18 8.59 -8.56
CA THR A 40 -1.85 9.49 -7.45
C THR A 40 -2.86 9.30 -6.31
N GLY A 41 -2.36 9.20 -5.08
CA GLY A 41 -3.22 9.14 -3.89
C GLY A 41 -3.95 10.44 -3.65
N ILE A 42 -5.28 10.37 -3.47
CA ILE A 42 -6.15 11.56 -3.41
C ILE A 42 -5.88 12.49 -2.20
N VAL A 43 -5.38 11.94 -1.09
CA VAL A 43 -5.19 12.70 0.16
C VAL A 43 -3.84 13.42 0.21
N ARG A 44 -2.77 12.75 -0.24
CA ARG A 44 -1.39 13.24 -0.14
C ARG A 44 -0.78 13.66 -1.48
N HIS A 45 -1.47 13.40 -2.58
CA HIS A 45 -1.02 13.68 -3.95
C HIS A 45 0.33 13.02 -4.29
N LEU A 46 0.65 11.89 -3.63
CA LEU A 46 1.85 11.11 -3.88
C LEU A 46 1.58 10.00 -4.89
N LYS A 47 2.57 9.68 -5.73
CA LYS A 47 2.52 8.57 -6.67
C LYS A 47 2.54 7.24 -5.91
N VAL A 48 1.45 6.46 -6.02
CA VAL A 48 1.26 5.25 -5.20
C VAL A 48 2.24 4.13 -5.55
N TYR A 49 2.66 4.01 -6.82
CA TYR A 49 3.59 2.97 -7.27
C TYR A 49 4.95 3.00 -6.57
N LYS A 50 5.36 4.15 -6.01
CA LYS A 50 6.64 4.30 -5.32
C LYS A 50 6.73 3.57 -3.99
N ALA A 51 5.59 3.19 -3.42
CA ALA A 51 5.53 2.50 -2.13
C ALA A 51 4.42 1.43 -2.13
N PRO A 52 4.57 0.34 -2.89
CA PRO A 52 3.51 -0.64 -3.14
C PRO A 52 2.97 -1.31 -1.88
N ARG A 53 3.78 -1.49 -0.83
CA ARG A 53 3.37 -2.06 0.47
C ARG A 53 2.32 -1.22 1.19
N TRP A 54 2.22 0.05 0.85
CA TRP A 54 1.40 1.03 1.55
C TRP A 54 0.15 1.43 0.79
N VAL A 55 -0.03 0.93 -0.42
CA VAL A 55 -1.16 1.33 -1.27
C VAL A 55 -2.47 0.83 -0.69
N ALA A 56 -3.42 1.74 -0.62
CA ALA A 56 -4.81 1.43 -0.32
C ALA A 56 -5.74 1.99 -1.39
N LYS A 57 -6.95 1.43 -1.48
CA LYS A 57 -7.95 1.77 -2.48
C LYS A 57 -9.35 1.71 -1.89
N ILE A 58 -10.20 2.65 -2.26
CA ILE A 58 -11.64 2.59 -2.02
C ILE A 58 -12.36 2.66 -3.35
N THR A 59 -13.28 1.73 -3.59
CA THR A 59 -14.22 1.77 -4.70
C THR A 59 -15.58 2.23 -4.16
N VAL A 60 -16.15 3.21 -4.83
CA VAL A 60 -17.44 3.82 -4.47
C VAL A 60 -18.56 3.18 -5.28
N ARG A 61 -19.78 3.13 -4.74
CA ARG A 61 -20.96 2.57 -5.42
C ARG A 61 -21.30 3.25 -6.75
N ASN A 62 -20.85 4.49 -6.95
CA ASN A 62 -20.99 5.20 -8.24
C ASN A 62 -19.97 4.76 -9.30
N GLY A 63 -19.13 3.74 -9.02
CA GLY A 63 -18.12 3.20 -9.92
C GLY A 63 -16.76 3.89 -9.85
N LYS A 64 -16.62 5.02 -9.13
CA LYS A 64 -15.32 5.68 -8.97
C LYS A 64 -14.41 4.86 -8.05
N THR A 65 -13.13 4.87 -8.36
CA THR A 65 -12.07 4.27 -7.53
C THR A 65 -11.06 5.35 -7.14
N VAL A 66 -10.74 5.44 -5.87
CA VAL A 66 -9.74 6.37 -5.33
C VAL A 66 -8.62 5.59 -4.65
N TYR A 67 -7.39 6.07 -4.84
CA TYR A 67 -6.18 5.47 -4.30
C TYR A 67 -5.57 6.33 -3.20
N PHE A 68 -4.82 5.67 -2.33
CA PHE A 68 -4.14 6.28 -1.20
C PHE A 68 -2.70 5.78 -1.13
N SER A 69 -1.79 6.67 -0.81
CA SER A 69 -0.37 6.33 -0.64
C SER A 69 -0.06 5.67 0.71
N SER A 70 -1.07 5.53 1.56
CA SER A 70 -0.96 4.83 2.85
C SER A 70 -2.32 4.51 3.47
N PRO A 71 -2.40 3.51 4.36
CA PRO A 71 -3.60 3.21 5.15
C PRO A 71 -4.09 4.39 5.99
N LYS A 72 -3.18 5.15 6.62
CA LYS A 72 -3.54 6.38 7.34
C LYS A 72 -4.32 7.36 6.46
N SER A 73 -3.87 7.57 5.24
CA SER A 73 -4.53 8.44 4.27
C SER A 73 -5.90 7.89 3.85
N MET A 74 -6.02 6.57 3.71
CA MET A 74 -7.30 5.90 3.46
C MET A 74 -8.27 6.11 4.62
N PHE A 75 -7.83 5.91 5.87
CA PHE A 75 -8.67 6.16 7.04
C PHE A 75 -9.05 7.64 7.20
N GLU A 76 -8.17 8.57 6.84
CA GLU A 76 -8.52 10.00 6.82
C GLU A 76 -9.67 10.29 5.85
N PHE A 77 -9.67 9.68 4.69
CA PHE A 77 -10.77 9.76 3.73
C PHE A 77 -12.02 9.03 4.24
N TYR A 78 -11.86 7.82 4.77
CA TYR A 78 -12.96 6.99 5.29
C TYR A 78 -13.77 7.74 6.36
N HIS A 79 -13.11 8.35 7.33
CA HIS A 79 -13.80 9.07 8.42
C HIS A 79 -14.38 10.41 7.99
N ARG A 80 -13.91 11.00 6.89
CA ARG A 80 -14.28 12.36 6.46
C ARG A 80 -14.42 12.50 4.97
N PRO A 81 -15.18 11.62 4.30
CA PRO A 81 -15.25 11.57 2.84
C PRO A 81 -15.78 12.87 2.22
N GLY A 82 -16.63 13.60 2.92
CA GLY A 82 -17.18 14.88 2.47
C GLY A 82 -16.15 15.99 2.23
N LYS A 83 -14.89 15.82 2.67
CA LYS A 83 -13.81 16.75 2.31
C LYS A 83 -13.40 16.65 0.83
N TRP A 84 -13.71 15.55 0.18
CA TRP A 84 -13.39 15.28 -1.22
C TRP A 84 -14.69 15.18 -2.05
N PHE A 85 -15.42 16.28 -2.11
CA PHE A 85 -16.74 16.37 -2.74
C PHE A 85 -16.74 15.90 -4.22
N ASP A 86 -15.62 16.07 -4.94
CA ASP A 86 -15.48 15.64 -6.34
C ASP A 86 -15.61 14.11 -6.51
N VAL A 87 -15.42 13.34 -5.45
CA VAL A 87 -15.59 11.88 -5.47
C VAL A 87 -17.09 11.52 -5.46
N GLY A 88 -17.92 12.40 -4.93
CA GLY A 88 -19.38 12.20 -4.86
C GLY A 88 -19.80 11.26 -3.73
N VAL A 89 -19.02 11.21 -2.63
CA VAL A 89 -19.28 10.41 -1.43
C VAL A 89 -19.83 11.29 -0.32
N LYS A 90 -20.89 10.85 0.34
CA LYS A 90 -21.49 11.53 1.49
C LYS A 90 -21.16 10.86 2.81
N SER A 91 -21.05 9.54 2.80
CA SER A 91 -20.75 8.73 3.98
C SER A 91 -20.05 7.42 3.59
N GLU A 92 -19.60 6.67 4.60
CA GLU A 92 -19.01 5.32 4.45
C GLU A 92 -19.96 4.32 3.80
N ARG A 93 -21.27 4.56 3.84
CA ARG A 93 -22.29 3.70 3.18
C ARG A 93 -22.20 3.72 1.67
N ASP A 94 -21.55 4.72 1.11
CA ASP A 94 -21.32 4.84 -0.34
C ASP A 94 -20.14 4.00 -0.81
N PHE A 95 -19.34 3.43 0.09
CA PHE A 95 -18.24 2.55 -0.26
C PHE A 95 -18.75 1.15 -0.62
N SER A 96 -18.24 0.59 -1.70
CA SER A 96 -18.55 -0.77 -2.15
C SER A 96 -17.42 -1.75 -1.82
N GLN A 97 -16.18 -1.27 -1.77
CA GLN A 97 -15.02 -2.09 -1.45
C GLN A 97 -13.89 -1.22 -0.89
N ILE A 98 -13.25 -1.70 0.18
CA ILE A 98 -12.07 -1.09 0.78
C ILE A 98 -10.94 -2.13 0.76
N VAL A 99 -9.84 -1.80 0.08
CA VAL A 99 -8.72 -2.72 -0.15
C VAL A 99 -7.43 -2.07 0.35
N VAL A 100 -6.62 -2.85 1.04
CA VAL A 100 -5.25 -2.49 1.42
C VAL A 100 -4.27 -3.53 0.88
N THR A 101 -3.01 -3.17 0.81
CA THR A 101 -1.94 -4.13 0.46
C THR A 101 -1.45 -4.79 1.75
N ASP A 102 -1.51 -6.11 1.83
CA ASP A 102 -0.84 -6.85 2.90
C ASP A 102 0.66 -6.55 2.87
N TYR A 103 1.18 -6.05 3.98
CA TYR A 103 2.53 -5.51 4.04
C TYR A 103 3.63 -6.54 3.78
N GLU A 104 3.42 -7.79 4.18
CA GLU A 104 4.41 -8.87 4.01
C GLU A 104 4.32 -9.52 2.63
N THR A 105 3.11 -9.84 2.20
CA THR A 105 2.88 -10.63 0.97
C THR A 105 2.69 -9.79 -0.27
N LEU A 106 2.45 -8.47 -0.13
CA LEU A 106 2.11 -7.54 -1.21
C LEU A 106 0.80 -7.89 -1.93
N LYS A 107 -0.03 -8.73 -1.34
CA LYS A 107 -1.33 -9.08 -1.91
C LYS A 107 -2.39 -8.04 -1.53
N PRO A 108 -3.32 -7.70 -2.43
CA PRO A 108 -4.50 -6.94 -2.06
C PRO A 108 -5.41 -7.76 -1.16
N ILE A 109 -5.84 -7.18 -0.05
CA ILE A 109 -6.70 -7.80 0.96
C ILE A 109 -7.85 -6.88 1.33
N ASN A 110 -8.95 -7.47 1.83
CA ASN A 110 -10.07 -6.69 2.37
C ASN A 110 -9.64 -5.94 3.63
N ALA A 111 -9.73 -4.61 3.59
CA ALA A 111 -9.37 -3.79 4.74
C ALA A 111 -10.25 -4.05 5.97
N GLU A 112 -11.56 -4.29 5.77
CA GLU A 112 -12.53 -4.44 6.87
C GLU A 112 -12.30 -5.70 7.70
N THR A 113 -11.66 -6.73 7.10
CA THR A 113 -11.30 -7.99 7.80
C THR A 113 -9.83 -8.07 8.17
N SER A 114 -9.03 -7.07 7.83
CA SER A 114 -7.59 -7.01 8.09
C SER A 114 -7.27 -6.50 9.49
N PHE A 115 -6.02 -6.72 9.88
CA PHE A 115 -5.43 -6.21 11.12
C PHE A 115 -4.43 -5.10 10.82
N PHE A 116 -4.38 -4.10 11.67
CA PHE A 116 -3.55 -2.92 11.51
C PHE A 116 -2.61 -2.75 12.70
N VAL A 117 -1.30 -2.81 12.47
CA VAL A 117 -0.31 -2.59 13.52
C VAL A 117 0.01 -1.11 13.63
N TYR A 118 -0.27 -0.53 14.80
CA TYR A 118 0.03 0.86 15.16
C TYR A 118 1.32 0.96 15.96
N GLY A 119 2.06 2.03 15.73
CA GLY A 119 3.22 2.42 16.54
C GLY A 119 4.45 1.56 16.29
N SER A 120 4.53 0.89 15.15
CA SER A 120 5.72 0.18 14.71
C SER A 120 6.80 1.14 14.16
N ARG A 121 8.02 0.61 13.94
CA ARG A 121 9.12 1.35 13.30
C ARG A 121 8.98 1.46 11.78
N ALA A 122 7.98 0.81 11.18
CA ALA A 122 7.73 0.93 9.75
C ALA A 122 7.02 2.26 9.45
N THR A 123 7.58 3.01 8.50
CA THR A 123 7.06 4.32 8.09
C THR A 123 6.60 4.30 6.64
N SER A 124 5.43 4.88 6.39
CA SER A 124 4.89 5.07 5.06
C SER A 124 5.43 6.34 4.40
N PRO A 125 5.14 6.60 3.12
CA PRO A 125 5.40 7.90 2.50
C PRO A 125 4.72 9.08 3.20
N ALA A 126 3.72 8.80 4.06
CA ALA A 126 3.01 9.78 4.87
C ALA A 126 3.54 9.87 6.32
N GLY A 127 4.68 9.25 6.64
CA GLY A 127 5.25 9.15 7.98
C GLY A 127 4.71 7.97 8.78
N ASP A 128 4.56 8.13 10.10
CA ASP A 128 3.97 7.09 10.97
C ASP A 128 2.59 6.68 10.49
N ASP A 129 2.33 5.40 10.49
CA ASP A 129 1.14 4.84 9.83
C ASP A 129 0.64 3.57 10.53
N LEU A 130 -0.33 2.93 9.90
CA LEU A 130 -0.94 1.67 10.30
C LEU A 130 -0.53 0.60 9.29
N VAL A 131 0.16 -0.45 9.74
CA VAL A 131 0.64 -1.52 8.87
C VAL A 131 -0.45 -2.57 8.68
N PRO A 132 -0.99 -2.77 7.46
CA PRO A 132 -2.06 -3.73 7.23
C PRO A 132 -1.49 -5.14 7.03
N LEU A 133 -2.15 -6.12 7.64
CA LEU A 133 -1.81 -7.54 7.58
C LEU A 133 -3.08 -8.38 7.52
N ALA A 134 -3.03 -9.47 6.76
CA ALA A 134 -4.20 -10.31 6.47
C ALA A 134 -4.71 -11.06 7.70
N THR A 135 -3.82 -11.48 8.61
CA THR A 135 -4.17 -12.31 9.76
C THR A 135 -3.64 -11.72 11.08
N LYS A 136 -4.27 -12.12 12.18
CA LYS A 136 -3.84 -11.70 13.51
C LYS A 136 -2.45 -12.23 13.84
N GLU A 137 -2.14 -13.43 13.42
CA GLU A 137 -0.85 -14.09 13.63
C GLU A 137 0.27 -13.34 12.88
N ALA A 138 0.03 -12.95 11.62
CA ALA A 138 0.95 -12.11 10.85
C ALA A 138 1.15 -10.74 11.52
N ALA A 139 0.07 -10.13 12.00
CA ALA A 139 0.12 -8.85 12.71
C ALA A 139 0.90 -8.94 14.03
N GLN A 140 0.76 -10.05 14.78
CA GLN A 140 1.51 -10.27 16.01
C GLN A 140 3.00 -10.46 15.71
N LYS A 141 3.35 -11.31 14.75
CA LYS A 141 4.74 -11.53 14.31
C LYS A 141 5.39 -10.22 13.85
N PHE A 142 4.67 -9.44 13.04
CA PHE A 142 5.16 -8.13 12.60
C PHE A 142 5.34 -7.17 13.78
N SER A 143 4.38 -7.12 14.70
CA SER A 143 4.44 -6.27 15.90
C SER A 143 5.67 -6.58 16.74
N ASP A 144 5.97 -7.86 16.97
CA ASP A 144 7.13 -8.31 17.74
C ASP A 144 8.44 -7.94 17.04
N GLN A 145 8.50 -8.07 15.72
CA GLN A 145 9.70 -7.76 14.93
C GLN A 145 9.96 -6.25 14.78
N TYR A 146 8.90 -5.45 14.63
CA TYR A 146 9.00 -4.02 14.33
C TYR A 146 8.57 -3.11 15.49
N SER A 147 8.49 -3.66 16.72
CA SER A 147 8.15 -2.93 17.93
C SER A 147 6.78 -2.24 17.86
N GLY A 148 5.79 -2.93 17.29
CA GLY A 148 4.42 -2.45 17.23
C GLY A 148 3.81 -2.31 18.63
N LYS A 149 3.00 -1.27 18.83
CA LYS A 149 2.38 -0.98 20.14
C LYS A 149 0.99 -1.56 20.29
N ARG A 150 0.23 -1.61 19.21
CA ARG A 150 -1.16 -2.12 19.23
C ARG A 150 -1.50 -2.76 17.89
N ILE A 151 -2.30 -3.83 17.96
CA ILE A 151 -2.96 -4.47 16.81
C ILE A 151 -4.43 -4.08 16.86
N LEU A 152 -4.95 -3.48 15.80
CA LEU A 152 -6.31 -2.97 15.71
C LEU A 152 -7.04 -3.66 14.55
N LYS A 153 -8.32 -3.93 14.70
CA LYS A 153 -9.21 -4.22 13.59
C LYS A 153 -9.60 -2.92 12.87
N PHE A 154 -10.16 -3.03 11.69
CA PHE A 154 -10.60 -1.88 10.90
C PHE A 154 -11.52 -0.93 11.70
N ASN A 155 -12.54 -1.47 12.35
CA ASN A 155 -13.50 -0.71 13.13
C ASN A 155 -12.97 -0.18 14.49
N GLU A 156 -11.76 -0.59 14.87
CA GLU A 156 -11.07 -0.11 16.06
C GLU A 156 -10.10 1.04 15.78
N VAL A 157 -10.01 1.51 14.52
CA VAL A 157 -9.18 2.65 14.12
C VAL A 157 -10.03 3.93 14.18
N PRO A 158 -9.98 4.73 15.27
CA PRO A 158 -10.79 5.93 15.39
C PRO A 158 -10.19 7.13 14.65
N ASP A 159 -11.03 8.11 14.28
CA ASP A 159 -10.57 9.37 13.65
C ASP A 159 -9.54 10.14 14.51
N ALA A 160 -9.65 10.03 15.85
CA ALA A 160 -8.69 10.64 16.76
C ALA A 160 -7.27 10.07 16.57
N LEU A 161 -7.13 8.76 16.35
CA LEU A 161 -5.83 8.15 16.07
C LEU A 161 -5.25 8.68 14.74
N ILE A 162 -6.10 8.84 13.73
CA ILE A 162 -5.67 9.39 12.43
C ILE A 162 -5.23 10.85 12.56
N LYS A 163 -5.93 11.64 13.37
CA LYS A 163 -5.52 13.01 13.70
C LYS A 163 -4.16 13.05 14.39
N LEU A 164 -3.96 12.19 15.40
CA LEU A 164 -2.69 12.05 16.11
C LEU A 164 -1.55 11.72 15.14
N LEU A 165 -1.72 10.68 14.31
CA LEU A 165 -0.73 10.28 13.30
C LEU A 165 -0.44 11.37 12.26
N ASN A 166 -1.33 12.32 12.08
CA ASN A 166 -1.18 13.48 11.21
C ASN A 166 -0.65 14.74 11.92
N GLY A 167 -0.30 14.64 13.21
CA GLY A 167 0.17 15.78 14.01
C GLY A 167 -0.88 16.88 14.19
N ARG A 168 -2.16 16.50 14.30
CA ARG A 168 -3.28 17.44 14.41
C ARG A 168 -3.96 17.45 15.79
N ILE A 169 -3.34 16.80 16.76
CA ILE A 169 -3.69 16.82 18.20
C ILE A 169 -2.42 17.01 19.00
#